data_958423867e19fd8b95b7b7c10dc2eca3
#
_entry.id   958423867e19fd8b95b7b7c10dc2eca3
#
_cell.length_a   1.000
_cell.length_b   1.000
_cell.length_c   1.000
_cell.angle_alpha   90.00
_cell.angle_beta   90.00
_cell.angle_gamma   90.00
#
_symmetry.space_group_name_H-M   'P 1'
#
loop_
_entity.id
_entity.type
_entity.pdbx_description
1 polymer ?
#
loop_
_entity_poly.entity_id
_entity_poly.type
_entity_poly.pdbx_seq_one_letter_code
_entity_poly.pdbx_strand_id
1 'polypeptide(L)'
;MKAFLGVEFQLVCCAYFLSYKTLRIFLAALSGFMYFRMNNLHKEDMNFKKIVAVDETLLNEAALEQLKTIGEEVVVYHDFPTEEEEVIRRIGNADCLLVSFRTPIRRSVLDACPNIRYIGMCCTLYYPESSNVDVIEARKRGITVLGVKDYGDEGVVEYVVSELVRLLHGFGNVRWLEESTELTGRKVGIIGLGKTGGMVAEAMRFFGAEVLYYSRTRKPEAEAKGIAYRPLADLLTEAEIICTCLPRNNYLLGEPEFALMGDRKILVNTSVGPTFEVDALKKWLGTCKHSYYLCDATGMGVVRDALKDIPNVLYTPYISGKSIQSVERLSQKALANIRTFLSEVPQV
;
A
#
# COMPACT_ATOMS: atom_id res chain seq x y z
N MET A 1 -3.38 -47.17 0.93
CA MET A 1 -2.31 -48.12 0.54
C MET A 1 -2.82 -49.52 0.18
N LYS A 2 -3.80 -50.15 0.88
CA LYS A 2 -4.35 -51.47 0.50
C LYS A 2 -5.26 -51.50 -0.74
N ALA A 3 -5.89 -50.39 -1.11
CA ALA A 3 -6.72 -50.29 -2.31
C ALA A 3 -5.90 -50.09 -3.61
N PHE A 4 -4.67 -49.62 -3.52
CA PHE A 4 -3.81 -49.35 -4.68
C PHE A 4 -3.16 -50.62 -5.24
N LEU A 5 -2.81 -51.59 -4.40
CA LEU A 5 -2.23 -52.86 -4.82
C LEU A 5 -3.20 -53.78 -5.53
N GLY A 6 -4.52 -53.66 -5.27
CA GLY A 6 -5.55 -54.50 -5.91
C GLY A 6 -5.83 -54.15 -7.38
N VAL A 7 -5.66 -52.88 -7.75
CA VAL A 7 -5.90 -52.40 -9.12
C VAL A 7 -4.71 -52.69 -10.04
N GLU A 8 -3.47 -52.63 -9.54
CA GLU A 8 -2.29 -53.00 -10.32
C GLU A 8 -2.25 -54.49 -10.67
N PHE A 9 -2.69 -55.38 -9.76
CA PHE A 9 -2.70 -56.81 -10.00
C PHE A 9 -3.76 -57.24 -11.02
N GLN A 10 -4.91 -56.58 -11.10
CA GLN A 10 -5.94 -56.85 -12.13
C GLN A 10 -5.50 -56.31 -13.51
N LEU A 11 -4.75 -55.23 -13.56
CA LEU A 11 -4.26 -54.63 -14.82
C LEU A 11 -3.17 -55.51 -15.49
N VAL A 12 -2.31 -56.11 -14.69
CA VAL A 12 -1.23 -56.98 -15.20
C VAL A 12 -1.79 -58.30 -15.79
N CYS A 13 -2.85 -58.86 -15.21
CA CYS A 13 -3.53 -60.07 -15.77
C CYS A 13 -4.25 -59.83 -17.09
N CYS A 14 -4.79 -58.60 -17.31
CA CYS A 14 -5.44 -58.28 -18.60
C CYS A 14 -4.44 -58.01 -19.73
N ALA A 15 -3.20 -57.66 -19.46
CA ALA A 15 -2.17 -57.34 -20.46
C ALA A 15 -1.71 -58.53 -21.26
N TYR A 16 -1.87 -59.76 -20.76
CA TYR A 16 -1.42 -60.98 -21.43
C TYR A 16 -2.32 -61.44 -22.59
N PHE A 17 -3.52 -60.90 -22.77
CA PHE A 17 -4.49 -61.29 -23.81
C PHE A 17 -4.77 -60.20 -24.86
N LEU A 18 -4.09 -59.04 -24.77
CA LEU A 18 -4.36 -57.94 -25.71
C LEU A 18 -3.32 -57.89 -26.84
N SER A 19 -3.75 -57.67 -28.07
CA SER A 19 -2.82 -57.45 -29.19
C SER A 19 -1.98 -56.21 -28.94
N TYR A 20 -0.75 -56.16 -29.47
CA TYR A 20 0.17 -55.05 -29.32
C TYR A 20 -0.42 -53.67 -29.65
N LYS A 21 -1.37 -53.62 -30.60
CA LYS A 21 -2.13 -52.41 -30.95
C LYS A 21 -3.08 -51.97 -29.84
N THR A 22 -3.79 -52.91 -29.23
CA THR A 22 -4.75 -52.65 -28.16
C THR A 22 -4.05 -52.21 -26.87
N LEU A 23 -2.89 -52.83 -26.59
CA LEU A 23 -2.05 -52.44 -25.46
C LEU A 23 -1.49 -51.00 -25.59
N ARG A 24 -1.07 -50.59 -26.81
CA ARG A 24 -0.63 -49.21 -27.06
C ARG A 24 -1.76 -48.19 -26.89
N ILE A 25 -2.97 -48.50 -27.33
CA ILE A 25 -4.13 -47.60 -27.16
C ILE A 25 -4.50 -47.51 -25.68
N PHE A 26 -4.45 -48.61 -24.95
CA PHE A 26 -4.75 -48.63 -23.52
C PHE A 26 -3.70 -47.85 -22.69
N LEU A 27 -2.41 -48.00 -23.00
CA LEU A 27 -1.32 -47.25 -22.36
C LEU A 27 -1.40 -45.76 -22.70
N ALA A 28 -1.77 -45.38 -23.93
CA ALA A 28 -1.97 -43.99 -24.31
C ALA A 28 -3.20 -43.38 -23.64
N ALA A 29 -4.27 -44.14 -23.47
CA ALA A 29 -5.45 -43.70 -22.73
C ALA A 29 -5.16 -43.56 -21.21
N LEU A 30 -4.40 -44.48 -20.62
CA LEU A 30 -3.97 -44.44 -19.23
C LEU A 30 -3.00 -43.26 -18.98
N SER A 31 -2.04 -43.03 -19.88
CA SER A 31 -1.14 -41.88 -19.78
C SER A 31 -1.89 -40.53 -19.94
N GLY A 32 -2.86 -40.47 -20.87
CA GLY A 32 -3.74 -39.30 -21.02
C GLY A 32 -4.62 -39.08 -19.80
N PHE A 33 -5.19 -40.16 -19.23
CA PHE A 33 -6.01 -40.08 -18.01
C PHE A 33 -5.18 -39.71 -16.77
N MET A 34 -3.97 -40.27 -16.63
CA MET A 34 -3.03 -39.88 -15.56
C MET A 34 -2.55 -38.45 -15.73
N TYR A 35 -2.22 -38.01 -16.95
CA TYR A 35 -1.85 -36.62 -17.25
C TYR A 35 -3.02 -35.66 -16.97
N PHE A 36 -4.22 -35.98 -17.37
CA PHE A 36 -5.43 -35.22 -17.08
C PHE A 36 -5.74 -35.16 -15.57
N ARG A 37 -5.60 -36.30 -14.88
CA ARG A 37 -5.80 -36.36 -13.42
C ARG A 37 -4.72 -35.64 -12.63
N MET A 38 -3.46 -35.73 -13.05
CA MET A 38 -2.35 -34.95 -12.46
C MET A 38 -2.55 -33.45 -12.69
N ASN A 39 -2.93 -33.04 -13.90
CA ASN A 39 -3.22 -31.62 -14.17
C ASN A 39 -4.43 -31.08 -13.40
N ASN A 40 -5.46 -31.91 -13.17
CA ASN A 40 -6.60 -31.49 -12.36
C ASN A 40 -6.28 -31.47 -10.86
N LEU A 41 -5.49 -32.44 -10.34
CA LEU A 41 -4.98 -32.41 -8.97
C LEU A 41 -4.07 -31.19 -8.74
N HIS A 42 -3.22 -30.86 -9.73
CA HIS A 42 -2.39 -29.64 -9.66
C HIS A 42 -3.22 -28.34 -9.72
N LYS A 43 -4.41 -28.37 -10.33
CA LYS A 43 -5.28 -27.20 -10.41
C LYS A 43 -6.08 -26.97 -9.12
N GLU A 44 -6.43 -28.05 -8.40
CA GLU A 44 -7.12 -27.96 -7.11
C GLU A 44 -6.20 -27.44 -5.99
N ASP A 45 -4.89 -27.80 -6.00
CA ASP A 45 -3.92 -27.36 -5.01
C ASP A 45 -3.40 -25.92 -5.26
N MET A 46 -3.59 -25.37 -6.47
CA MET A 46 -3.14 -24.03 -6.85
C MET A 46 -4.16 -22.92 -6.56
N ASN A 47 -5.37 -23.25 -6.16
CA ASN A 47 -6.42 -22.27 -5.86
C ASN A 47 -6.60 -22.08 -4.34
N PHE A 48 -7.17 -20.93 -3.96
CA PHE A 48 -7.66 -20.73 -2.61
C PHE A 48 -9.05 -21.39 -2.45
N LYS A 49 -9.31 -21.93 -1.25
CA LYS A 49 -10.65 -22.40 -0.92
C LYS A 49 -11.60 -21.24 -0.69
N LYS A 50 -11.11 -20.21 0.00
CA LYS A 50 -11.90 -19.01 0.27
C LYS A 50 -11.03 -17.77 0.32
N ILE A 51 -11.37 -16.81 -0.54
CA ILE A 51 -10.78 -15.47 -0.55
C ILE A 51 -11.76 -14.52 0.14
N VAL A 52 -11.29 -13.77 1.12
CA VAL A 52 -12.07 -12.72 1.77
C VAL A 52 -11.36 -11.39 1.63
N ALA A 53 -12.01 -10.41 0.97
CA ALA A 53 -11.68 -9.00 1.10
C ALA A 53 -12.44 -8.46 2.32
N VAL A 54 -11.74 -8.31 3.46
CA VAL A 54 -12.36 -8.08 4.77
C VAL A 54 -12.91 -6.67 4.96
N ASP A 55 -12.46 -5.76 4.11
CA ASP A 55 -12.86 -4.34 4.08
C ASP A 55 -12.82 -3.80 2.64
N GLU A 56 -13.10 -2.49 2.47
CA GLU A 56 -12.99 -1.81 1.18
C GLU A 56 -11.53 -1.74 0.72
N THR A 57 -11.12 -2.70 -0.10
CA THR A 57 -9.76 -2.87 -0.61
C THR A 57 -9.42 -1.99 -1.81
N LEU A 58 -10.41 -1.31 -2.39
CA LEU A 58 -10.29 -0.52 -3.62
C LEU A 58 -9.88 -1.32 -4.86
N LEU A 59 -10.01 -2.64 -4.87
CA LEU A 59 -9.85 -3.43 -6.09
C LEU A 59 -10.99 -3.12 -7.05
N ASN A 60 -10.70 -2.95 -8.34
CA ASN A 60 -11.72 -2.72 -9.35
C ASN A 60 -12.52 -4.00 -9.67
N GLU A 61 -13.69 -3.83 -10.32
CA GLU A 61 -14.57 -4.95 -10.65
C GLU A 61 -13.87 -6.03 -11.48
N ALA A 62 -13.01 -5.63 -12.42
CA ALA A 62 -12.27 -6.57 -13.26
C ALA A 62 -11.31 -7.45 -12.43
N ALA A 63 -10.70 -6.90 -11.40
CA ALA A 63 -9.86 -7.65 -10.47
C ALA A 63 -10.70 -8.57 -9.57
N LEU A 64 -11.83 -8.10 -9.06
CA LEU A 64 -12.74 -8.91 -8.26
C LEU A 64 -13.27 -10.11 -9.05
N GLU A 65 -13.63 -9.94 -10.34
CA GLU A 65 -13.99 -11.05 -11.21
C GLU A 65 -12.82 -12.04 -11.42
N GLN A 66 -11.60 -11.55 -11.55
CA GLN A 66 -10.44 -12.43 -11.68
C GLN A 66 -10.17 -13.24 -10.39
N LEU A 67 -10.47 -12.71 -9.19
CA LEU A 67 -10.37 -13.48 -7.95
C LEU A 67 -11.24 -14.75 -7.99
N LYS A 68 -12.41 -14.70 -8.64
CA LYS A 68 -13.30 -15.87 -8.81
C LYS A 68 -12.68 -16.99 -9.66
N THR A 69 -11.62 -16.72 -10.40
CA THR A 69 -10.91 -17.74 -11.18
C THR A 69 -9.80 -18.45 -10.38
N ILE A 70 -9.45 -17.92 -9.20
CA ILE A 70 -8.36 -18.40 -8.36
C ILE A 70 -8.79 -18.72 -6.92
N GLY A 71 -10.07 -18.59 -6.63
CA GLY A 71 -10.70 -18.99 -5.37
C GLY A 71 -12.04 -19.69 -5.64
N GLU A 72 -12.35 -20.74 -4.86
CA GLU A 72 -13.62 -21.46 -4.96
C GLU A 72 -14.79 -20.63 -4.42
N GLU A 73 -14.54 -19.90 -3.32
CA GLU A 73 -15.46 -18.93 -2.73
C GLU A 73 -14.75 -17.56 -2.62
N VAL A 74 -15.42 -16.49 -3.06
CA VAL A 74 -14.90 -15.11 -2.93
C VAL A 74 -15.95 -14.25 -2.25
N VAL A 75 -15.59 -13.68 -1.10
CA VAL A 75 -16.44 -12.76 -0.32
C VAL A 75 -15.78 -11.39 -0.27
N VAL A 76 -16.51 -10.35 -0.62
CA VAL A 76 -16.02 -8.97 -0.67
C VAL A 76 -16.88 -8.09 0.21
N TYR A 77 -16.27 -7.36 1.13
CA TYR A 77 -16.91 -6.32 1.93
C TYR A 77 -16.49 -4.93 1.43
N HIS A 78 -17.47 -4.02 1.32
CA HIS A 78 -17.28 -2.65 0.81
C HIS A 78 -17.37 -1.58 1.89
N ASP A 79 -17.26 -1.98 3.15
CA ASP A 79 -17.26 -1.12 4.34
C ASP A 79 -16.08 -1.47 5.25
N PHE A 80 -15.90 -0.72 6.33
CA PHE A 80 -14.82 -0.94 7.28
C PHE A 80 -15.38 -1.48 8.59
N PRO A 81 -14.93 -2.67 9.06
CA PRO A 81 -15.31 -3.18 10.37
C PRO A 81 -14.71 -2.28 11.47
N THR A 82 -15.50 -1.98 12.50
CA THR A 82 -15.08 -1.16 13.64
C THR A 82 -14.49 -1.98 14.78
N GLU A 83 -14.97 -3.22 14.93
CA GLU A 83 -14.60 -4.12 16.02
C GLU A 83 -13.80 -5.31 15.51
N GLU A 84 -12.89 -5.82 16.35
CA GLU A 84 -12.02 -6.95 15.99
C GLU A 84 -12.81 -8.25 15.80
N GLU A 85 -13.88 -8.45 16.59
CA GLU A 85 -14.78 -9.59 16.48
C GLU A 85 -15.47 -9.63 15.10
N GLU A 86 -15.81 -8.47 14.55
CA GLU A 86 -16.35 -8.38 13.21
C GLU A 86 -15.33 -8.74 12.15
N VAL A 87 -14.07 -8.33 12.31
CA VAL A 87 -12.96 -8.74 11.43
C VAL A 87 -12.82 -10.27 11.42
N ILE A 88 -12.77 -10.89 12.60
CA ILE A 88 -12.67 -12.34 12.76
C ILE A 88 -13.87 -13.05 12.10
N ARG A 89 -15.09 -12.55 12.34
CA ARG A 89 -16.31 -13.11 11.77
C ARG A 89 -16.31 -13.05 10.22
N ARG A 90 -15.85 -11.94 9.64
CA ARG A 90 -15.75 -11.78 8.18
C ARG A 90 -14.74 -12.74 7.57
N ILE A 91 -13.58 -12.89 8.19
CA ILE A 91 -12.53 -13.81 7.71
C ILE A 91 -13.01 -15.26 7.81
N GLY A 92 -13.52 -15.67 8.97
CA GLY A 92 -14.02 -17.03 9.22
C GLY A 92 -12.97 -18.09 8.90
N ASN A 93 -13.28 -18.97 7.95
CA ASN A 93 -12.41 -20.07 7.53
C ASN A 93 -11.58 -19.77 6.26
N ALA A 94 -11.45 -18.51 5.86
CA ALA A 94 -10.70 -18.12 4.67
C ALA A 94 -9.21 -18.52 4.76
N ASP A 95 -8.64 -18.92 3.65
CA ASP A 95 -7.22 -19.22 3.50
C ASP A 95 -6.45 -18.12 2.73
N CYS A 96 -7.19 -17.16 2.12
CA CYS A 96 -6.66 -15.93 1.55
C CYS A 96 -7.40 -14.71 2.11
N LEU A 97 -6.66 -13.79 2.70
CA LEU A 97 -7.16 -12.53 3.22
C LEU A 97 -6.66 -11.38 2.37
N LEU A 98 -7.57 -10.53 1.89
CA LEU A 98 -7.25 -9.23 1.29
C LEU A 98 -7.69 -8.14 2.26
N VAL A 99 -6.84 -7.14 2.48
CA VAL A 99 -7.07 -6.08 3.47
C VAL A 99 -6.53 -4.74 2.99
N SER A 100 -7.26 -3.65 3.25
CA SER A 100 -6.78 -2.30 3.02
C SER A 100 -5.80 -1.83 4.11
N PHE A 101 -5.41 -0.55 4.06
CA PHE A 101 -4.55 0.05 5.08
C PHE A 101 -5.29 0.40 6.40
N ARG A 102 -6.62 0.29 6.43
CA ARG A 102 -7.44 0.76 7.57
C ARG A 102 -7.68 -0.31 8.62
N THR A 103 -7.98 -1.54 8.20
CA THR A 103 -8.35 -2.61 9.12
C THR A 103 -7.11 -3.26 9.75
N PRO A 104 -6.95 -3.23 11.07
CA PRO A 104 -5.85 -3.89 11.75
C PRO A 104 -6.02 -5.41 11.74
N ILE A 105 -4.98 -6.13 11.36
CA ILE A 105 -4.89 -7.60 11.49
C ILE A 105 -3.83 -7.91 12.54
N ARG A 106 -4.28 -7.98 13.78
CA ARG A 106 -3.42 -8.22 14.95
C ARG A 106 -3.22 -9.71 15.18
N ARG A 107 -2.35 -10.02 16.13
CA ARG A 107 -2.09 -11.40 16.59
C ARG A 107 -3.38 -12.12 16.97
N SER A 108 -4.29 -11.49 17.72
CA SER A 108 -5.59 -12.06 18.13
C SER A 108 -6.44 -12.51 16.94
N VAL A 109 -6.46 -11.73 15.84
CA VAL A 109 -7.14 -12.10 14.59
C VAL A 109 -6.48 -13.33 13.96
N LEU A 110 -5.13 -13.38 13.94
CA LEU A 110 -4.38 -14.52 13.40
C LEU A 110 -4.57 -15.79 14.27
N ASP A 111 -4.73 -15.64 15.60
CA ASP A 111 -5.04 -16.74 16.52
C ASP A 111 -6.43 -17.33 16.23
N ALA A 112 -7.41 -16.47 15.93
CA ALA A 112 -8.79 -16.87 15.67
C ALA A 112 -9.01 -17.41 14.25
N CYS A 113 -8.13 -17.08 13.29
CA CYS A 113 -8.27 -17.44 11.87
C CYS A 113 -7.07 -18.29 11.40
N PRO A 114 -6.89 -19.53 11.86
CA PRO A 114 -5.68 -20.33 11.64
C PRO A 114 -5.53 -20.86 10.21
N ASN A 115 -6.57 -20.76 9.37
CA ASN A 115 -6.54 -21.26 7.99
C ASN A 115 -5.83 -20.32 7.01
N ILE A 116 -5.58 -19.07 7.41
CA ILE A 116 -4.94 -18.08 6.55
C ILE A 116 -3.53 -18.56 6.17
N ARG A 117 -3.24 -18.64 4.88
CA ARG A 117 -1.92 -18.91 4.31
C ARG A 117 -1.35 -17.75 3.51
N TYR A 118 -2.20 -16.81 3.10
CA TYR A 118 -1.81 -15.62 2.36
C TYR A 118 -2.58 -14.39 2.84
N ILE A 119 -1.87 -13.28 3.03
CA ILE A 119 -2.44 -11.95 3.29
C ILE A 119 -1.96 -11.00 2.21
N GLY A 120 -2.87 -10.54 1.35
CA GLY A 120 -2.66 -9.51 0.36
C GLY A 120 -3.05 -8.15 0.93
N MET A 121 -2.06 -7.31 1.22
CA MET A 121 -2.33 -5.94 1.61
C MET A 121 -2.57 -5.10 0.35
N CYS A 122 -3.80 -4.67 0.12
CA CYS A 122 -4.18 -3.75 -0.95
C CYS A 122 -3.74 -2.31 -0.63
N CYS A 123 -2.52 -2.17 -0.13
CA CYS A 123 -1.87 -0.94 0.26
C CYS A 123 -0.36 -1.14 0.36
N THR A 124 0.36 -0.05 0.57
CA THR A 124 1.82 -0.06 0.63
C THR A 124 2.34 -0.78 1.88
N LEU A 125 3.26 -1.71 1.67
CA LEU A 125 4.06 -2.35 2.71
C LEU A 125 5.54 -2.07 2.43
N TYR A 126 6.18 -1.21 3.22
CA TYR A 126 7.62 -0.97 3.15
C TYR A 126 8.39 -1.86 4.14
N TYR A 127 7.97 -1.89 5.39
CA TYR A 127 8.54 -2.71 6.47
C TYR A 127 7.46 -3.04 7.52
N PRO A 128 7.65 -4.09 8.33
CA PRO A 128 6.63 -4.59 9.26
C PRO A 128 6.03 -3.52 10.19
N GLU A 129 6.86 -2.60 10.69
CA GLU A 129 6.46 -1.56 11.64
C GLU A 129 5.53 -0.50 11.03
N SER A 130 5.54 -0.35 9.69
CA SER A 130 4.64 0.56 8.97
C SER A 130 3.31 -0.09 8.57
N SER A 131 3.10 -1.36 8.94
CA SER A 131 1.95 -2.16 8.56
C SER A 131 0.79 -2.06 9.56
N ASN A 132 -0.44 -2.22 9.08
CA ASN A 132 -1.62 -2.52 9.90
C ASN A 132 -1.83 -4.03 10.11
N VAL A 133 -1.00 -4.87 9.49
CA VAL A 133 -0.95 -6.32 9.70
C VAL A 133 0.25 -6.64 10.60
N ASP A 134 0.08 -7.53 11.57
CA ASP A 134 1.22 -8.09 12.31
C ASP A 134 2.02 -9.05 11.43
N VAL A 135 2.86 -8.43 10.57
CA VAL A 135 3.65 -9.14 9.56
C VAL A 135 4.65 -10.11 10.20
N ILE A 136 5.21 -9.74 11.36
CA ILE A 136 6.21 -10.57 12.05
C ILE A 136 5.55 -11.84 12.56
N GLU A 137 4.39 -11.71 13.21
CA GLU A 137 3.65 -12.86 13.73
C GLU A 137 3.09 -13.73 12.60
N ALA A 138 2.55 -13.11 11.53
CA ALA A 138 2.07 -13.83 10.36
C ALA A 138 3.18 -14.71 9.73
N ARG A 139 4.38 -14.16 9.55
CA ARG A 139 5.53 -14.89 8.99
C ARG A 139 5.99 -16.04 9.88
N LYS A 140 5.96 -15.90 11.21
CA LYS A 140 6.26 -17.00 12.15
C LYS A 140 5.33 -18.19 11.99
N ARG A 141 4.10 -17.95 11.55
CA ARG A 141 3.08 -18.97 11.27
C ARG A 141 3.13 -19.53 9.86
N GLY A 142 4.11 -19.13 9.05
CA GLY A 142 4.21 -19.52 7.64
C GLY A 142 3.23 -18.79 6.72
N ILE A 143 2.56 -17.74 7.20
CA ILE A 143 1.65 -16.92 6.39
C ILE A 143 2.47 -15.95 5.54
N THR A 144 2.28 -16.00 4.22
CA THR A 144 2.88 -15.04 3.29
C THR A 144 2.11 -13.72 3.34
N VAL A 145 2.81 -12.62 3.59
CA VAL A 145 2.24 -11.27 3.58
C VAL A 145 2.91 -10.43 2.51
N LEU A 146 2.14 -10.00 1.50
CA LEU A 146 2.59 -9.14 0.40
C LEU A 146 1.76 -7.87 0.33
N GLY A 147 2.44 -6.73 0.15
CA GLY A 147 1.81 -5.44 -0.09
C GLY A 147 2.06 -4.93 -1.50
N VAL A 148 1.34 -3.87 -1.87
CA VAL A 148 1.45 -3.22 -3.18
C VAL A 148 2.21 -1.90 -3.01
N LYS A 149 3.18 -1.63 -3.89
CA LYS A 149 3.96 -0.38 -3.91
C LYS A 149 3.76 0.37 -5.23
N ASP A 150 4.05 1.67 -5.22
CA ASP A 150 4.15 2.50 -6.43
C ASP A 150 2.87 2.44 -7.28
N TYR A 151 1.70 2.73 -6.69
CA TYR A 151 0.43 2.71 -7.41
C TYR A 151 -0.32 4.05 -7.38
N GLY A 152 -0.09 4.92 -6.40
CA GLY A 152 -0.80 6.19 -6.21
C GLY A 152 0.10 7.43 -6.22
N ASP A 153 1.39 7.29 -6.52
CA ASP A 153 2.37 8.37 -6.38
C ASP A 153 2.08 9.56 -7.29
N GLU A 154 1.62 9.33 -8.51
CA GLU A 154 1.32 10.36 -9.50
C GLU A 154 0.24 11.32 -8.99
N GLY A 155 -0.86 10.80 -8.45
CA GLY A 155 -1.94 11.61 -7.89
C GLY A 155 -1.49 12.43 -6.68
N VAL A 156 -0.56 11.90 -5.87
CA VAL A 156 0.02 12.65 -4.75
C VAL A 156 0.85 13.84 -5.26
N VAL A 157 1.64 13.67 -6.32
CA VAL A 157 2.41 14.76 -6.94
C VAL A 157 1.49 15.85 -7.48
N GLU A 158 0.43 15.45 -8.21
CA GLU A 158 -0.58 16.38 -8.75
C GLU A 158 -1.26 17.17 -7.62
N TYR A 159 -1.59 16.51 -6.51
CA TYR A 159 -2.15 17.15 -5.33
C TYR A 159 -1.19 18.21 -4.75
N VAL A 160 0.07 17.86 -4.52
CA VAL A 160 1.08 18.79 -3.95
C VAL A 160 1.24 20.01 -4.84
N VAL A 161 1.39 19.82 -6.15
CA VAL A 161 1.51 20.92 -7.12
C VAL A 161 0.25 21.80 -7.09
N SER A 162 -0.92 21.18 -7.18
CA SER A 162 -2.20 21.88 -7.21
C SER A 162 -2.40 22.75 -5.97
N GLU A 163 -2.24 22.18 -4.78
CA GLU A 163 -2.49 22.90 -3.53
C GLU A 163 -1.44 23.99 -3.25
N LEU A 164 -0.19 23.76 -3.62
CA LEU A 164 0.85 24.80 -3.52
C LEU A 164 0.57 25.97 -4.48
N VAL A 165 0.26 25.69 -5.74
CA VAL A 165 -0.08 26.74 -6.71
C VAL A 165 -1.32 27.53 -6.25
N ARG A 166 -2.37 26.84 -5.77
CA ARG A 166 -3.57 27.50 -5.24
C ARG A 166 -3.26 28.44 -4.08
N LEU A 167 -2.44 28.01 -3.11
CA LEU A 167 -2.10 28.80 -1.93
C LEU A 167 -1.15 29.95 -2.28
N LEU A 168 -0.13 29.72 -3.09
CA LEU A 168 0.86 30.72 -3.47
C LEU A 168 0.23 31.89 -4.27
N HIS A 169 -0.68 31.57 -5.19
CA HIS A 169 -1.36 32.58 -6.04
C HIS A 169 -2.67 33.11 -5.42
N GLY A 170 -3.24 32.42 -4.44
CA GLY A 170 -4.53 32.79 -3.86
C GLY A 170 -5.74 32.38 -4.74
N PHE A 171 -5.62 31.39 -5.62
CA PHE A 171 -6.70 30.93 -6.50
C PHE A 171 -7.87 30.27 -5.73
N GLY A 172 -7.68 29.93 -4.44
CA GLY A 172 -8.67 29.28 -3.60
C GLY A 172 -9.22 30.15 -2.45
N ASN A 173 -9.22 31.46 -2.54
CA ASN A 173 -9.64 32.44 -1.53
C ASN A 173 -8.70 32.58 -0.31
N VAL A 174 -7.67 31.74 -0.23
CA VAL A 174 -6.58 31.85 0.79
C VAL A 174 -5.28 32.02 0.05
N ARG A 175 -4.46 32.94 0.53
CA ARG A 175 -3.15 33.24 -0.04
C ARG A 175 -2.09 33.26 1.05
N TRP A 176 -0.93 32.72 0.75
CA TRP A 176 0.17 32.57 1.71
C TRP A 176 0.76 33.91 2.15
N LEU A 177 1.07 34.76 1.19
CA LEU A 177 1.65 36.09 1.41
C LEU A 177 0.70 37.18 0.93
N GLU A 178 0.98 38.44 1.25
CA GLU A 178 0.18 39.59 0.80
C GLU A 178 0.07 39.67 -0.73
N GLU A 179 1.18 39.39 -1.44
CA GLU A 179 1.24 39.32 -2.89
C GLU A 179 1.29 37.88 -3.38
N SER A 180 0.76 37.65 -4.60
CA SER A 180 0.90 36.36 -5.29
C SER A 180 2.36 36.05 -5.51
N THR A 181 2.74 34.81 -5.29
CA THR A 181 4.12 34.36 -5.48
C THR A 181 4.14 33.04 -6.25
N GLU A 182 5.27 32.74 -6.88
CA GLU A 182 5.48 31.54 -7.69
C GLU A 182 6.30 30.51 -6.92
N LEU A 183 6.34 29.27 -7.44
CA LEU A 183 7.28 28.25 -6.98
C LEU A 183 8.73 28.57 -7.40
N THR A 184 8.92 29.33 -8.48
CA THR A 184 10.22 29.73 -9.00
C THR A 184 11.06 30.41 -7.91
N GLY A 185 12.26 29.88 -7.68
CA GLY A 185 13.20 30.39 -6.69
C GLY A 185 12.83 30.11 -5.21
N ARG A 186 11.70 29.43 -4.93
CA ARG A 186 11.35 29.02 -3.56
C ARG A 186 12.18 27.83 -3.12
N LYS A 187 12.59 27.81 -1.86
CA LYS A 187 13.28 26.67 -1.27
C LYS A 187 12.27 25.64 -0.78
N VAL A 188 12.26 24.48 -1.43
CA VAL A 188 11.36 23.37 -1.11
C VAL A 188 12.15 22.23 -0.48
N GLY A 189 11.84 21.90 0.77
CA GLY A 189 12.44 20.79 1.52
C GLY A 189 11.58 19.52 1.44
N ILE A 190 12.17 18.44 0.97
CA ILE A 190 11.53 17.13 0.92
C ILE A 190 12.06 16.26 2.07
N ILE A 191 11.18 15.89 3.01
CA ILE A 191 11.51 14.96 4.08
C ILE A 191 11.06 13.57 3.67
N GLY A 192 12.03 12.70 3.35
CA GLY A 192 11.78 11.36 2.80
C GLY A 192 11.88 11.31 1.28
N LEU A 193 13.08 11.14 0.74
CA LEU A 193 13.33 11.03 -0.72
C LEU A 193 13.21 9.57 -1.20
N GLY A 194 12.00 8.99 -1.03
CA GLY A 194 11.58 7.72 -1.62
C GLY A 194 11.00 7.93 -3.03
N LYS A 195 10.11 7.01 -3.47
CA LYS A 195 9.43 7.12 -4.78
C LYS A 195 8.61 8.41 -4.87
N THR A 196 7.64 8.59 -3.99
CA THR A 196 6.77 9.77 -3.96
C THR A 196 7.58 11.07 -3.76
N GLY A 197 8.45 11.11 -2.74
CA GLY A 197 9.26 12.31 -2.46
C GLY A 197 10.21 12.67 -3.61
N GLY A 198 10.75 11.68 -4.32
CA GLY A 198 11.57 11.90 -5.52
C GLY A 198 10.76 12.53 -6.66
N MET A 199 9.54 12.03 -6.89
CA MET A 199 8.64 12.60 -7.91
C MET A 199 8.19 14.03 -7.55
N VAL A 200 7.86 14.30 -6.26
CA VAL A 200 7.56 15.66 -5.79
C VAL A 200 8.77 16.58 -6.00
N ALA A 201 9.98 16.13 -5.65
CA ALA A 201 11.21 16.90 -5.85
C ALA A 201 11.45 17.26 -7.32
N GLU A 202 11.23 16.32 -8.25
CA GLU A 202 11.35 16.56 -9.69
C GLU A 202 10.29 17.54 -10.19
N ALA A 203 9.05 17.44 -9.73
CA ALA A 203 7.99 18.38 -10.07
C ALA A 203 8.31 19.80 -9.56
N MET A 204 8.76 19.95 -8.32
CA MET A 204 9.13 21.25 -7.78
C MET A 204 10.28 21.87 -8.58
N ARG A 205 11.29 21.09 -8.94
CA ARG A 205 12.37 21.56 -9.81
C ARG A 205 11.89 21.99 -11.19
N PHE A 206 10.94 21.26 -11.78
CA PHE A 206 10.34 21.63 -13.06
C PHE A 206 9.71 23.04 -13.01
N PHE A 207 9.11 23.41 -11.87
CA PHE A 207 8.58 24.76 -11.63
C PHE A 207 9.63 25.78 -11.17
N GLY A 208 10.92 25.44 -11.23
CA GLY A 208 12.02 26.37 -10.92
C GLY A 208 12.31 26.55 -9.43
N ALA A 209 11.83 25.69 -8.56
CA ALA A 209 12.17 25.72 -7.13
C ALA A 209 13.59 25.19 -6.86
N GLU A 210 14.22 25.72 -5.81
CA GLU A 210 15.45 25.17 -5.22
C GLU A 210 15.07 24.02 -4.28
N VAL A 211 15.40 22.78 -4.66
CA VAL A 211 14.96 21.59 -3.89
C VAL A 211 16.07 21.10 -2.97
N LEU A 212 15.73 21.05 -1.68
CA LEU A 212 16.50 20.44 -0.62
C LEU A 212 15.86 19.12 -0.21
N TYR A 213 16.64 18.19 0.34
CA TYR A 213 16.06 16.99 0.90
C TYR A 213 16.76 16.52 2.18
N TYR A 214 15.99 15.83 3.01
CA TYR A 214 16.46 15.02 4.12
C TYR A 214 15.98 13.58 3.97
N SER A 215 16.86 12.62 4.19
CA SER A 215 16.59 11.21 4.23
C SER A 215 17.62 10.51 5.11
N ARG A 216 17.24 9.39 5.75
CA ARG A 216 18.16 8.58 6.57
C ARG A 216 19.43 8.15 5.82
N THR A 217 19.28 7.92 4.52
CA THR A 217 20.40 7.58 3.62
C THR A 217 20.46 8.62 2.52
N ARG A 218 21.64 9.16 2.27
CA ARG A 218 21.89 10.09 1.15
C ARG A 218 21.58 9.42 -0.18
N LYS A 219 21.21 10.25 -1.17
CA LYS A 219 20.81 9.83 -2.51
C LYS A 219 21.70 10.51 -3.57
N PRO A 220 22.92 9.97 -3.83
CA PRO A 220 23.85 10.61 -4.75
C PRO A 220 23.27 10.86 -6.15
N GLU A 221 22.35 10.00 -6.61
CA GLU A 221 21.67 10.16 -7.90
C GLU A 221 20.76 11.40 -7.93
N ALA A 222 20.10 11.73 -6.81
CA ALA A 222 19.30 12.94 -6.69
C ALA A 222 20.19 14.18 -6.57
N GLU A 223 21.30 14.08 -5.84
CA GLU A 223 22.29 15.16 -5.69
C GLU A 223 22.94 15.50 -7.04
N ALA A 224 23.26 14.50 -7.85
CA ALA A 224 23.76 14.69 -9.21
C ALA A 224 22.76 15.43 -10.12
N LYS A 225 21.48 15.34 -9.82
CA LYS A 225 20.41 16.10 -10.49
C LYS A 225 20.18 17.49 -9.89
N GLY A 226 20.97 17.92 -8.88
CA GLY A 226 20.86 19.23 -8.24
C GLY A 226 19.82 19.31 -7.11
N ILE A 227 19.38 18.19 -6.55
CA ILE A 227 18.56 18.12 -5.33
C ILE A 227 19.52 18.04 -4.13
N ALA A 228 19.64 19.10 -3.34
CA ALA A 228 20.70 19.22 -2.35
C ALA A 228 20.33 18.54 -1.01
N TYR A 229 21.20 17.65 -0.52
CA TYR A 229 21.04 17.10 0.83
C TYR A 229 21.23 18.17 1.91
N ARG A 230 20.40 18.13 2.95
CA ARG A 230 20.55 18.89 4.19
C ARG A 230 20.28 18.02 5.40
N PRO A 231 21.03 18.18 6.50
CA PRO A 231 20.58 17.72 7.81
C PRO A 231 19.19 18.26 8.11
N LEU A 232 18.38 17.55 8.92
CA LEU A 232 16.98 17.92 9.17
C LEU A 232 16.85 19.36 9.69
N ALA A 233 17.66 19.75 10.68
CA ALA A 233 17.62 21.09 11.26
C ALA A 233 17.89 22.19 10.22
N ASP A 234 18.87 21.98 9.35
CA ASP A 234 19.22 22.93 8.30
C ASP A 234 18.10 23.04 7.26
N LEU A 235 17.51 21.88 6.85
CA LEU A 235 16.39 21.87 5.93
C LEU A 235 15.19 22.64 6.49
N LEU A 236 14.82 22.40 7.75
CA LEU A 236 13.67 23.06 8.41
C LEU A 236 13.89 24.58 8.51
N THR A 237 15.12 25.03 8.72
CA THR A 237 15.48 26.44 8.78
C THR A 237 15.47 27.08 7.39
N GLU A 238 16.10 26.44 6.39
CA GLU A 238 16.30 27.02 5.06
C GLU A 238 15.03 26.96 4.19
N ALA A 239 14.27 25.84 4.23
CA ALA A 239 13.13 25.65 3.33
C ALA A 239 11.94 26.53 3.72
N GLU A 240 11.25 27.09 2.73
CA GLU A 240 10.01 27.84 2.88
C GLU A 240 8.78 26.92 2.80
N ILE A 241 8.90 25.86 2.00
CA ILE A 241 7.88 24.83 1.80
C ILE A 241 8.50 23.49 2.18
N ILE A 242 7.86 22.77 3.09
CA ILE A 242 8.32 21.47 3.57
C ILE A 242 7.29 20.40 3.19
N CYS A 243 7.70 19.38 2.44
CA CYS A 243 6.85 18.24 2.09
C CYS A 243 7.31 16.99 2.85
N THR A 244 6.46 16.39 3.66
CA THR A 244 6.73 15.12 4.32
C THR A 244 6.18 13.97 3.48
N CYS A 245 7.09 13.07 3.05
CA CYS A 245 6.81 11.88 2.23
C CYS A 245 7.34 10.63 2.97
N LEU A 246 6.83 10.39 4.17
CA LEU A 246 7.32 9.37 5.07
C LEU A 246 6.39 8.14 5.09
N PRO A 247 6.92 6.95 5.36
CA PRO A 247 6.09 5.81 5.69
C PRO A 247 5.27 6.07 6.96
N ARG A 248 4.14 5.37 7.08
CA ARG A 248 3.25 5.45 8.24
C ARG A 248 3.99 5.28 9.57
N ASN A 249 3.47 5.90 10.63
CA ASN A 249 3.99 5.82 12.01
C ASN A 249 5.39 6.44 12.19
N ASN A 250 5.79 7.37 11.34
CA ASN A 250 7.03 8.14 11.50
C ASN A 250 6.72 9.56 11.98
N TYR A 251 6.74 9.75 13.30
CA TYR A 251 6.59 11.05 13.94
C TYR A 251 7.97 11.71 14.05
N LEU A 252 8.24 12.65 13.16
CA LEU A 252 9.56 13.27 13.02
C LEU A 252 9.60 14.72 13.53
N LEU A 253 8.45 15.43 13.49
CA LEU A 253 8.37 16.85 13.81
C LEU A 253 7.70 17.03 15.17
N GLY A 254 8.47 17.45 16.17
CA GLY A 254 8.03 17.85 17.50
C GLY A 254 8.18 19.35 17.72
N GLU A 255 8.06 19.81 18.98
CA GLU A 255 8.25 21.23 19.33
C GLU A 255 9.61 21.79 18.89
N PRO A 256 10.75 21.09 19.05
CA PRO A 256 12.05 21.59 18.61
C PRO A 256 12.10 21.82 17.10
N GLU A 257 11.53 20.92 16.30
CA GLU A 257 11.53 21.02 14.84
C GLU A 257 10.64 22.18 14.37
N PHE A 258 9.47 22.36 14.96
CA PHE A 258 8.61 23.51 14.66
C PHE A 258 9.21 24.84 15.09
N ALA A 259 10.00 24.87 16.15
CA ALA A 259 10.74 26.06 16.55
C ALA A 259 11.81 26.46 15.51
N LEU A 260 12.49 25.48 14.88
CA LEU A 260 13.44 25.72 13.79
C LEU A 260 12.73 26.22 12.50
N MET A 261 11.52 25.76 12.24
CA MET A 261 10.73 26.21 11.09
C MET A 261 10.41 27.71 11.18
N GLY A 262 10.00 28.19 12.35
CA GLY A 262 9.57 29.58 12.53
C GLY A 262 8.27 29.90 11.77
N ASP A 263 8.07 31.20 11.44
CA ASP A 263 6.87 31.67 10.70
C ASP A 263 7.09 31.71 9.18
N ARG A 264 6.03 31.95 8.43
CA ARG A 264 5.99 32.03 6.96
C ARG A 264 6.47 30.74 6.27
N LYS A 265 6.02 29.60 6.77
CA LYS A 265 6.31 28.28 6.19
C LYS A 265 5.04 27.56 5.75
N ILE A 266 5.16 26.69 4.77
CA ILE A 266 4.11 25.79 4.34
C ILE A 266 4.57 24.36 4.62
N LEU A 267 3.81 23.63 5.45
CA LEU A 267 4.01 22.21 5.69
C LEU A 267 2.98 21.41 4.89
N VAL A 268 3.41 20.58 3.95
CA VAL A 268 2.56 19.67 3.18
C VAL A 268 2.80 18.26 3.66
N ASN A 269 1.75 17.59 4.15
CA ASN A 269 1.84 16.20 4.55
C ASN A 269 1.13 15.28 3.53
N THR A 270 1.91 14.47 2.86
CA THR A 270 1.43 13.45 1.92
C THR A 270 1.58 12.01 2.45
N SER A 271 1.98 11.88 3.71
CA SER A 271 2.12 10.60 4.39
C SER A 271 0.77 10.10 4.88
N VAL A 272 0.63 8.79 5.09
CA VAL A 272 -0.56 8.22 5.73
C VAL A 272 -0.49 8.47 7.24
N GLY A 273 -1.33 9.37 7.73
CA GLY A 273 -1.33 9.84 9.11
C GLY A 273 -0.33 10.97 9.37
N PRO A 274 -0.28 11.46 10.62
CA PRO A 274 0.61 12.56 10.99
C PRO A 274 2.08 12.14 11.00
N THR A 275 2.94 13.06 10.57
CA THR A 275 4.41 12.95 10.66
C THR A 275 4.98 13.83 11.78
N PHE A 276 4.11 14.30 12.66
CA PHE A 276 4.36 15.29 13.69
C PHE A 276 3.57 14.99 14.96
N GLU A 277 4.00 15.57 16.06
CA GLU A 277 3.24 15.66 17.30
C GLU A 277 2.11 16.69 17.14
N VAL A 278 0.85 16.26 17.37
CA VAL A 278 -0.33 17.08 17.10
C VAL A 278 -0.36 18.38 17.87
N ASP A 279 -0.02 18.35 19.17
CA ASP A 279 -0.01 19.53 20.01
C ASP A 279 1.13 20.50 19.63
N ALA A 280 2.27 19.99 19.16
CA ALA A 280 3.36 20.80 18.64
C ALA A 280 2.95 21.54 17.35
N LEU A 281 2.25 20.85 16.42
CA LEU A 281 1.69 21.50 15.23
C LEU A 281 0.68 22.58 15.59
N LYS A 282 -0.27 22.30 16.52
CA LYS A 282 -1.27 23.29 16.98
C LYS A 282 -0.63 24.52 17.56
N LYS A 283 0.38 24.34 18.41
CA LYS A 283 1.15 25.43 19.02
C LYS A 283 1.86 26.28 17.96
N TRP A 284 2.52 25.62 17.00
CA TRP A 284 3.19 26.29 15.90
C TRP A 284 2.21 27.12 15.04
N LEU A 285 1.11 26.56 14.58
CA LEU A 285 0.08 27.25 13.79
C LEU A 285 -0.61 28.36 14.62
N GLY A 286 -0.69 28.18 15.94
CA GLY A 286 -1.23 29.17 16.87
C GLY A 286 -0.34 30.42 17.02
N THR A 287 0.97 30.28 16.93
CA THR A 287 1.97 31.36 17.06
C THR A 287 2.42 31.92 15.71
N CYS A 288 2.57 31.07 14.69
CA CYS A 288 3.05 31.40 13.35
C CYS A 288 1.88 31.60 12.38
N LYS A 289 1.27 32.79 12.43
CA LYS A 289 0.01 33.08 11.74
C LYS A 289 0.09 33.10 10.21
N HIS A 290 1.29 33.23 9.66
CA HIS A 290 1.54 33.21 8.21
C HIS A 290 2.02 31.83 7.73
N SER A 291 1.97 30.82 8.60
CA SER A 291 2.31 29.46 8.26
C SER A 291 1.06 28.61 8.04
N TYR A 292 1.17 27.64 7.16
CA TYR A 292 0.05 26.79 6.75
C TYR A 292 0.40 25.32 6.83
N TYR A 293 -0.59 24.51 7.17
CA TYR A 293 -0.52 23.06 7.06
C TYR A 293 -1.51 22.57 5.98
N LEU A 294 -1.01 21.86 4.99
CA LEU A 294 -1.77 21.30 3.88
C LEU A 294 -1.77 19.78 3.99
N CYS A 295 -2.92 19.15 3.90
CA CYS A 295 -3.03 17.70 3.84
C CYS A 295 -4.29 17.22 3.12
N ASP A 296 -4.21 15.99 2.62
CA ASP A 296 -5.34 15.25 2.10
C ASP A 296 -6.07 14.45 3.19
N ALA A 297 -7.06 13.63 2.81
CA ALA A 297 -7.82 12.80 3.74
C ALA A 297 -6.95 11.79 4.51
N THR A 298 -5.89 11.26 3.89
CA THR A 298 -4.97 10.31 4.53
C THR A 298 -3.99 11.00 5.46
N GLY A 299 -3.49 12.16 5.09
CA GLY A 299 -2.61 12.98 5.90
C GLY A 299 -3.30 13.55 7.14
N MET A 300 -4.60 13.90 7.02
CA MET A 300 -5.41 14.32 8.15
C MET A 300 -5.72 13.15 9.09
N GLY A 301 -6.13 12.01 8.54
CA GLY A 301 -6.35 10.77 9.29
C GLY A 301 -7.12 10.95 10.60
N VAL A 302 -6.61 10.35 11.66
CA VAL A 302 -7.21 10.34 13.01
C VAL A 302 -7.12 11.68 13.74
N VAL A 303 -6.35 12.64 13.25
CA VAL A 303 -6.16 13.96 13.91
C VAL A 303 -7.14 15.03 13.45
N ARG A 304 -8.13 14.65 12.62
CA ARG A 304 -9.10 15.56 12.03
C ARG A 304 -9.81 16.44 13.07
N ASP A 305 -10.33 15.85 14.13
CA ASP A 305 -11.08 16.59 15.14
C ASP A 305 -10.22 17.59 15.92
N ALA A 306 -8.93 17.32 16.02
CA ALA A 306 -7.97 18.24 16.66
C ALA A 306 -7.56 19.42 15.78
N LEU A 307 -7.68 19.30 14.44
CA LEU A 307 -7.10 20.26 13.48
C LEU A 307 -8.12 20.97 12.58
N LYS A 308 -9.32 20.41 12.37
CA LYS A 308 -10.31 20.88 11.37
C LYS A 308 -10.75 22.34 11.51
N ASP A 309 -10.70 22.88 12.74
CA ASP A 309 -11.18 24.23 13.04
C ASP A 309 -10.05 25.26 13.11
N ILE A 310 -8.82 24.88 12.78
CA ILE A 310 -7.65 25.77 12.76
C ILE A 310 -7.62 26.47 11.39
N PRO A 311 -7.69 27.83 11.33
CA PRO A 311 -7.88 28.57 10.07
C PRO A 311 -6.79 28.37 9.02
N ASN A 312 -5.55 28.11 9.46
CA ASN A 312 -4.40 27.88 8.59
C ASN A 312 -4.07 26.39 8.36
N VAL A 313 -5.07 25.52 8.61
CA VAL A 313 -5.09 24.12 8.15
C VAL A 313 -5.94 24.02 6.88
N LEU A 314 -5.32 23.72 5.76
CA LEU A 314 -5.98 23.53 4.48
C LEU A 314 -6.11 22.04 4.21
N TYR A 315 -7.33 21.56 4.32
CA TYR A 315 -7.66 20.15 4.24
C TYR A 315 -8.50 19.84 3.01
N THR A 316 -8.04 18.84 2.24
CA THR A 316 -8.78 18.27 1.11
C THR A 316 -9.41 16.94 1.52
N PRO A 317 -10.76 16.78 1.47
CA PRO A 317 -11.47 15.60 1.98
C PRO A 317 -11.39 14.38 1.05
N TYR A 318 -10.43 14.35 0.13
CA TYR A 318 -10.18 13.24 -0.80
C TYR A 318 -8.77 12.68 -0.59
N ILE A 319 -8.59 11.42 -0.96
CA ILE A 319 -7.28 10.75 -0.94
C ILE A 319 -6.54 11.15 -2.21
N SER A 320 -5.44 11.87 -2.09
CA SER A 320 -4.64 12.37 -3.22
C SER A 320 -4.13 11.25 -4.14
N GLY A 321 -3.69 10.15 -3.56
CA GLY A 321 -3.23 8.97 -4.30
C GLY A 321 -4.35 8.09 -4.89
N LYS A 322 -5.65 8.46 -4.77
CA LYS A 322 -6.77 7.68 -5.30
C LYS A 322 -7.29 8.27 -6.61
N SER A 323 -7.07 7.57 -7.70
CA SER A 323 -7.59 7.87 -9.03
C SER A 323 -8.00 6.58 -9.74
N ILE A 324 -8.69 6.66 -10.87
CA ILE A 324 -9.00 5.48 -11.70
C ILE A 324 -7.71 4.73 -12.05
N GLN A 325 -6.68 5.45 -12.43
CA GLN A 325 -5.39 4.87 -12.83
C GLN A 325 -4.66 4.22 -11.65
N SER A 326 -4.72 4.81 -10.45
CA SER A 326 -4.09 4.22 -9.27
C SER A 326 -4.81 2.94 -8.81
N VAL A 327 -6.15 2.92 -8.89
CA VAL A 327 -6.98 1.74 -8.62
C VAL A 327 -6.66 0.62 -9.61
N GLU A 328 -6.48 0.93 -10.88
CA GLU A 328 -6.07 -0.05 -11.89
C GLU A 328 -4.67 -0.62 -11.58
N ARG A 329 -3.68 0.24 -11.30
CA ARG A 329 -2.33 -0.22 -10.91
C ARG A 329 -2.33 -1.05 -9.63
N LEU A 330 -3.11 -0.64 -8.61
CA LEU A 330 -3.29 -1.40 -7.37
C LEU A 330 -3.83 -2.79 -7.66
N SER A 331 -4.91 -2.87 -8.44
CA SER A 331 -5.60 -4.11 -8.79
C SER A 331 -4.68 -5.09 -9.52
N GLN A 332 -3.99 -4.61 -10.56
CA GLN A 332 -3.04 -5.42 -11.33
C GLN A 332 -1.90 -5.96 -10.46
N LYS A 333 -1.33 -5.14 -9.59
CA LYS A 333 -0.22 -5.54 -8.70
C LYS A 333 -0.69 -6.50 -7.60
N ALA A 334 -1.87 -6.30 -7.03
CA ALA A 334 -2.44 -7.23 -6.05
C ALA A 334 -2.67 -8.62 -6.66
N LEU A 335 -3.26 -8.68 -7.86
CA LEU A 335 -3.44 -9.94 -8.58
C LEU A 335 -2.11 -10.60 -8.96
N ALA A 336 -1.10 -9.81 -9.37
CA ALA A 336 0.23 -10.32 -9.66
C ALA A 336 0.87 -10.96 -8.42
N ASN A 337 0.77 -10.32 -7.25
CA ASN A 337 1.25 -10.87 -5.99
C ASN A 337 0.60 -12.20 -5.64
N ILE A 338 -0.73 -12.30 -5.81
CA ILE A 338 -1.49 -13.53 -5.57
C ILE A 338 -1.01 -14.65 -6.50
N ARG A 339 -0.87 -14.36 -7.80
CA ARG A 339 -0.40 -15.35 -8.78
C ARG A 339 1.03 -15.82 -8.50
N THR A 340 1.91 -14.90 -8.10
CA THR A 340 3.28 -15.25 -7.68
C THR A 340 3.23 -16.20 -6.50
N PHE A 341 2.46 -15.90 -5.46
CA PHE A 341 2.30 -16.79 -4.31
C PHE A 341 1.83 -18.18 -4.73
N LEU A 342 0.78 -18.28 -5.55
CA LEU A 342 0.24 -19.56 -6.01
C LEU A 342 1.25 -20.35 -6.85
N SER A 343 2.14 -19.67 -7.58
CA SER A 343 3.18 -20.33 -8.39
C SER A 343 4.40 -20.80 -7.57
N GLU A 344 4.63 -20.21 -6.39
CA GLU A 344 5.79 -20.52 -5.52
C GLU A 344 5.47 -21.56 -4.44
N VAL A 345 4.18 -21.94 -4.25
CA VAL A 345 3.80 -22.99 -3.30
C VAL A 345 4.42 -24.31 -3.80
N PRO A 346 5.29 -24.98 -3.00
CA PRO A 346 5.89 -26.24 -3.40
C PRO A 346 4.80 -27.29 -3.66
N GLN A 347 4.95 -27.99 -4.77
CA GLN A 347 4.12 -29.16 -5.07
C GLN A 347 4.45 -30.27 -4.06
N VAL A 348 3.58 -30.53 -3.11
CA VAL A 348 3.70 -31.63 -2.14
C VAL A 348 3.20 -32.93 -2.75
#